data_638e6113b4f4fdf6903df62ab9131c34
#
_entry.id   638e6113b4f4fdf6903df62ab9131c34
#
_cell.length_a   1.000
_cell.length_b   1.000
_cell.length_c   1.000
_cell.angle_alpha   90.00
_cell.angle_beta   90.00
_cell.angle_gamma   90.00
#
_symmetry.space_group_name_H-M   'P 1'
#
loop_
_entity.id
_entity.type
_entity.pdbx_description
1 polymer ?
#
loop_
_entity_poly.entity_id
_entity_poly.type
_entity_poly.pdbx_seq_one_letter_code
_entity_poly.pdbx_strand_id
1 'polypeptide(L)'
;MDRKGTHVDETDRAIIEQLQTDGRIPYTKLGAAIGLSEAAARHRVQRLMDGGVIQIVAVTNPLLLGYRRMAMIGVRTQGPTEGIAAALEAFPDIEYLVVTAGSFDMMCEVVVPDDTTLLNLTNRIRAVTGVTNTETFIYLSLVKQTYEWGAH
;
A
#
# COMPACT_ATOMS: atom_id res chain seq x y z
N MET A 1 -6.73 -10.55 -13.40
CA MET A 1 -7.14 -11.52 -12.35
C MET A 1 -8.49 -11.08 -11.85
N ASP A 2 -9.54 -11.79 -12.25
CA ASP A 2 -10.94 -11.41 -11.97
C ASP A 2 -11.22 -11.69 -10.48
N ARG A 3 -11.05 -10.68 -9.61
CA ARG A 3 -11.45 -10.79 -8.21
C ARG A 3 -12.97 -10.81 -8.19
N LYS A 4 -13.59 -11.97 -8.00
CA LYS A 4 -15.01 -12.05 -7.60
C LYS A 4 -15.17 -11.12 -6.41
N GLY A 5 -15.76 -9.94 -6.66
CA GLY A 5 -15.88 -8.89 -5.65
C GLY A 5 -16.65 -9.44 -4.44
N THR A 6 -15.99 -9.52 -3.31
CA THR A 6 -16.68 -9.78 -2.04
C THR A 6 -17.70 -8.66 -1.86
N HIS A 7 -18.99 -8.99 -1.83
CA HIS A 7 -20.03 -8.00 -1.61
C HIS A 7 -19.88 -7.44 -0.19
N VAL A 8 -19.74 -6.12 -0.10
CA VAL A 8 -19.59 -5.36 1.16
C VAL A 8 -20.92 -4.70 1.48
N ASP A 9 -21.57 -5.12 2.54
CA ASP A 9 -22.83 -4.54 3.06
C ASP A 9 -22.56 -3.42 4.09
N GLU A 10 -23.64 -2.77 4.60
CA GLU A 10 -23.53 -1.71 5.61
C GLU A 10 -22.88 -2.20 6.91
N THR A 11 -23.20 -3.43 7.34
CA THR A 11 -22.57 -4.02 8.52
C THR A 11 -21.07 -4.23 8.33
N ASP A 12 -20.65 -4.63 7.13
CA ASP A 12 -19.23 -4.76 6.80
C ASP A 12 -18.52 -3.41 6.80
N ARG A 13 -19.17 -2.34 6.32
CA ARG A 13 -18.63 -0.98 6.42
C ARG A 13 -18.45 -0.55 7.87
N ALA A 14 -19.44 -0.78 8.73
CA ALA A 14 -19.31 -0.49 10.15
C ALA A 14 -18.18 -1.29 10.83
N ILE A 15 -17.96 -2.55 10.43
CA ILE A 15 -16.78 -3.33 10.86
C ILE A 15 -15.49 -2.66 10.43
N ILE A 16 -15.39 -2.24 9.17
CA ILE A 16 -14.19 -1.62 8.61
C ILE A 16 -13.88 -0.32 9.36
N GLU A 17 -14.86 0.54 9.62
CA GLU A 17 -14.68 1.78 10.38
C GLU A 17 -14.11 1.54 11.79
N GLN A 18 -14.66 0.54 12.49
CA GLN A 18 -14.13 0.17 13.82
C GLN A 18 -12.68 -0.33 13.75
N LEU A 19 -12.35 -1.16 12.74
CA LEU A 19 -11.01 -1.70 12.55
C LEU A 19 -10.02 -0.64 12.06
N GLN A 20 -10.45 0.36 11.30
CA GLN A 20 -9.62 1.51 10.90
C GLN A 20 -9.26 2.38 12.12
N THR A 21 -10.15 2.48 13.11
CA THR A 21 -9.89 3.19 14.36
C THR A 21 -8.99 2.37 15.29
N ASP A 22 -9.28 1.08 15.44
CA ASP A 22 -8.47 0.15 16.25
C ASP A 22 -8.42 -1.23 15.59
N GLY A 23 -7.37 -1.49 14.82
CA GLY A 23 -7.16 -2.80 14.16
C GLY A 23 -6.96 -3.98 15.13
N ARG A 24 -6.87 -3.72 16.43
CA ARG A 24 -6.72 -4.72 17.49
C ARG A 24 -7.95 -4.84 18.40
N ILE A 25 -9.06 -4.21 18.04
CA ILE A 25 -10.30 -4.27 18.80
C ILE A 25 -10.71 -5.75 19.03
N PRO A 26 -11.00 -6.19 20.27
CA PRO A 26 -11.49 -7.54 20.53
C PRO A 26 -12.83 -7.79 19.83
N TYR A 27 -13.02 -8.97 19.26
CA TYR A 27 -14.26 -9.31 18.53
C TYR A 27 -15.52 -9.21 19.40
N THR A 28 -15.41 -9.43 20.72
CA THR A 28 -16.51 -9.18 21.69
C THR A 28 -16.94 -7.71 21.70
N LYS A 29 -15.98 -6.77 21.71
CA LYS A 29 -16.24 -5.33 21.65
C LYS A 29 -16.72 -4.90 20.28
N LEU A 30 -16.08 -5.41 19.22
CA LEU A 30 -16.50 -5.16 17.83
C LEU A 30 -17.96 -5.59 17.62
N GLY A 31 -18.31 -6.82 18.00
CA GLY A 31 -19.68 -7.32 17.89
C GLY A 31 -20.68 -6.45 18.65
N ALA A 32 -20.37 -6.09 19.90
CA ALA A 32 -21.24 -5.22 20.70
C ALA A 32 -21.45 -3.83 20.05
N ALA A 33 -20.40 -3.25 19.46
CA ALA A 33 -20.47 -1.94 18.80
C ALA A 33 -21.39 -1.91 17.58
N ILE A 34 -21.55 -3.04 16.88
CA ILE A 34 -22.31 -3.15 15.62
C ILE A 34 -23.55 -4.05 15.73
N GLY A 35 -23.92 -4.46 16.95
CA GLY A 35 -25.11 -5.28 17.21
C GLY A 35 -24.99 -6.74 16.75
N LEU A 36 -23.80 -7.31 16.73
CA LEU A 36 -23.52 -8.70 16.38
C LEU A 36 -22.98 -9.52 17.56
N SER A 37 -23.12 -10.84 17.48
CA SER A 37 -22.37 -11.73 18.35
C SER A 37 -20.87 -11.73 17.99
N GLU A 38 -20.00 -12.09 18.95
CA GLU A 38 -18.57 -12.25 18.70
C GLU A 38 -18.28 -13.18 17.51
N ALA A 39 -18.96 -14.31 17.45
CA ALA A 39 -18.79 -15.30 16.39
C ALA A 39 -19.17 -14.74 15.02
N ALA A 40 -20.26 -13.98 14.94
CA ALA A 40 -20.70 -13.34 13.70
C ALA A 40 -19.72 -12.24 13.25
N ALA A 41 -19.24 -11.40 14.18
CA ALA A 41 -18.23 -10.38 13.89
C ALA A 41 -16.93 -11.02 13.40
N ARG A 42 -16.41 -12.05 14.06
CA ARG A 42 -15.21 -12.80 13.66
C ARG A 42 -15.36 -13.39 12.25
N HIS A 43 -16.48 -14.02 11.95
CA HIS A 43 -16.74 -14.62 10.64
C HIS A 43 -16.75 -13.56 9.53
N ARG A 44 -17.37 -12.39 9.76
CA ARG A 44 -17.40 -11.30 8.79
C ARG A 44 -16.00 -10.70 8.55
N VAL A 45 -15.24 -10.45 9.62
CA VAL A 45 -13.86 -9.97 9.50
C VAL A 45 -13.01 -10.94 8.68
N GLN A 46 -13.11 -12.25 8.99
CA GLN A 46 -12.36 -13.27 8.25
C GLN A 46 -12.75 -13.29 6.77
N ARG A 47 -14.04 -13.23 6.44
CA ARG A 47 -14.52 -13.14 5.05
C ARG A 47 -14.00 -11.92 4.32
N LEU A 48 -13.94 -10.73 4.97
CA LEU A 48 -13.40 -9.51 4.40
C LEU A 48 -11.88 -9.63 4.15
N MET A 49 -11.15 -10.28 5.05
CA MET A 49 -9.72 -10.55 4.89
C MET A 49 -9.47 -11.55 3.75
N ASP A 50 -10.19 -12.67 3.72
CA ASP A 50 -10.04 -13.71 2.69
C ASP A 50 -10.44 -13.18 1.30
N GLY A 51 -11.40 -12.25 1.26
CA GLY A 51 -11.84 -11.56 0.05
C GLY A 51 -10.89 -10.42 -0.38
N GLY A 52 -9.84 -10.13 0.39
CA GLY A 52 -8.88 -9.07 0.10
C GLY A 52 -9.47 -7.65 0.20
N VAL A 53 -10.61 -7.49 0.91
CA VAL A 53 -11.24 -6.19 1.14
C VAL A 53 -10.48 -5.39 2.19
N ILE A 54 -9.99 -6.08 3.23
CA ILE A 54 -9.19 -5.49 4.31
C ILE A 54 -7.94 -6.31 4.57
N GLN A 55 -6.93 -5.65 5.14
CA GLN A 55 -5.75 -6.26 5.75
C GLN A 55 -5.53 -5.64 7.12
N ILE A 56 -5.16 -6.45 8.11
CA ILE A 56 -4.76 -5.95 9.43
C ILE A 56 -3.25 -6.12 9.53
N VAL A 57 -2.54 -4.99 9.53
CA VAL A 57 -1.08 -4.96 9.50
C VAL A 57 -0.54 -4.04 10.59
N ALA A 58 0.70 -4.27 11.00
CA ALA A 58 1.44 -3.30 11.79
C ALA A 58 2.05 -2.24 10.85
N VAL A 59 1.74 -0.97 11.10
CA VAL A 59 2.36 0.15 10.39
C VAL A 59 3.53 0.64 11.21
N THR A 60 4.71 0.72 10.59
CA THR A 60 5.93 1.22 11.23
C THR A 60 6.24 2.64 10.78
N ASN A 61 7.02 3.36 11.58
CA ASN A 61 7.66 4.59 11.14
C ASN A 61 9.09 4.25 10.66
N PRO A 62 9.38 4.28 9.36
CA PRO A 62 10.68 3.89 8.83
C PRO A 62 11.84 4.70 9.41
N LEU A 63 11.62 5.98 9.72
CA LEU A 63 12.65 6.85 10.28
C LEU A 63 13.14 6.35 11.66
N LEU A 64 12.26 5.72 12.45
CA LEU A 64 12.60 5.14 13.74
C LEU A 64 13.28 3.76 13.61
N LEU A 65 13.22 3.15 12.43
CA LEU A 65 13.88 1.89 12.10
C LEU A 65 15.24 2.06 11.41
N GLY A 66 15.72 3.32 11.31
CA GLY A 66 17.03 3.63 10.73
C GLY A 66 17.00 3.96 9.22
N TYR A 67 15.85 3.95 8.58
CA TYR A 67 15.70 4.44 7.23
C TYR A 67 15.69 5.97 7.22
N ARG A 68 16.50 6.59 6.38
CA ARG A 68 16.68 8.05 6.38
C ARG A 68 16.16 8.73 5.12
N ARG A 69 15.78 7.94 4.12
CA ARG A 69 15.28 8.45 2.86
C ARG A 69 13.99 7.75 2.46
N MET A 70 13.01 8.58 2.21
CA MET A 70 11.77 8.20 1.53
C MET A 70 11.65 9.05 0.28
N ALA A 71 11.27 8.45 -0.82
CA ALA A 71 11.12 9.16 -2.08
C ALA A 71 10.02 8.52 -2.94
N MET A 72 9.43 9.35 -3.81
CA MET A 72 8.65 8.89 -4.96
C MET A 72 9.53 8.96 -6.19
N ILE A 73 9.64 7.87 -6.93
CA ILE A 73 10.35 7.83 -8.21
C ILE A 73 9.32 7.70 -9.34
N GLY A 74 9.19 8.75 -10.13
CA GLY A 74 8.44 8.71 -11.37
C GLY A 74 9.27 8.02 -12.46
N VAL A 75 8.68 7.07 -13.15
CA VAL A 75 9.31 6.27 -14.21
C VAL A 75 8.59 6.50 -15.52
N ARG A 76 9.35 6.86 -16.57
CA ARG A 76 8.85 6.89 -17.96
C ARG A 76 9.36 5.66 -18.68
N THR A 77 8.49 5.09 -19.49
CA THR A 77 8.77 3.82 -20.17
C THR A 77 8.52 3.94 -21.67
N GLN A 78 9.03 2.97 -22.42
CA GLN A 78 8.71 2.76 -23.83
C GLN A 78 8.28 1.31 -24.03
N GLY A 79 7.12 1.12 -24.65
CA GLY A 79 6.54 -0.19 -24.91
C GLY A 79 5.52 -0.61 -23.83
N PRO A 80 5.13 -1.91 -23.81
CA PRO A 80 4.16 -2.41 -22.85
C PRO A 80 4.64 -2.30 -21.40
N THR A 81 3.79 -1.79 -20.52
CA THR A 81 4.12 -1.51 -19.13
C THR A 81 4.16 -2.76 -18.25
N GLU A 82 3.46 -3.84 -18.61
CA GLU A 82 3.28 -5.02 -17.78
C GLU A 82 4.61 -5.72 -17.43
N GLY A 83 5.49 -5.88 -18.42
CA GLY A 83 6.81 -6.50 -18.20
C GLY A 83 7.73 -5.64 -17.34
N ILE A 84 7.66 -4.31 -17.48
CA ILE A 84 8.44 -3.36 -16.71
C ILE A 84 7.91 -3.31 -15.27
N ALA A 85 6.58 -3.28 -15.09
CA ALA A 85 5.96 -3.32 -13.77
C ALA A 85 6.35 -4.58 -13.00
N ALA A 86 6.31 -5.76 -13.64
CA ALA A 86 6.74 -7.02 -13.02
C ALA A 86 8.23 -7.01 -12.64
N ALA A 87 9.09 -6.38 -13.45
CA ALA A 87 10.50 -6.24 -13.13
C ALA A 87 10.72 -5.30 -11.93
N LEU A 88 9.95 -4.19 -11.83
CA LEU A 88 10.04 -3.26 -10.72
C LEU A 88 9.44 -3.83 -9.42
N GLU A 89 8.36 -4.59 -9.52
CA GLU A 89 7.73 -5.29 -8.37
C GLU A 89 8.72 -6.23 -7.66
N ALA A 90 9.71 -6.75 -8.37
CA ALA A 90 10.73 -7.64 -7.80
C ALA A 90 11.79 -6.90 -6.94
N PHE A 91 11.80 -5.57 -6.90
CA PHE A 91 12.73 -4.79 -6.09
C PHE A 91 12.24 -4.70 -4.64
N PRO A 92 12.98 -5.22 -3.66
CA PRO A 92 12.54 -5.22 -2.26
C PRO A 92 12.50 -3.83 -1.61
N ASP A 93 13.17 -2.85 -2.22
CA ASP A 93 13.22 -1.46 -1.73
C ASP A 93 12.02 -0.63 -2.24
N ILE A 94 11.18 -1.19 -3.11
CA ILE A 94 9.96 -0.54 -3.62
C ILE A 94 8.78 -1.02 -2.75
N GLU A 95 8.25 -0.11 -1.95
CA GLU A 95 7.14 -0.39 -1.01
C GLU A 95 5.76 -0.23 -1.66
N TYR A 96 5.68 0.63 -2.68
CA TYR A 96 4.45 0.90 -3.41
C TYR A 96 4.75 1.14 -4.88
N LEU A 97 4.00 0.49 -5.76
CA LEU A 97 4.17 0.60 -7.22
C LEU A 97 2.79 0.73 -7.87
N VAL A 98 2.62 1.78 -8.66
CA VAL A 98 1.39 2.01 -9.43
C VAL A 98 1.71 2.34 -10.88
N VAL A 99 0.86 1.88 -11.78
CA VAL A 99 0.79 2.36 -13.17
C VAL A 99 -0.12 3.57 -13.20
N THR A 100 0.29 4.64 -13.85
CA THR A 100 -0.41 5.93 -13.85
C THR A 100 -0.75 6.38 -15.26
N ALA A 101 -1.74 7.26 -15.35
CA ALA A 101 -2.07 7.98 -16.57
C ALA A 101 -1.65 9.46 -16.39
N GLY A 102 -0.43 9.81 -16.79
CA GLY A 102 0.11 11.16 -16.62
C GLY A 102 1.49 11.32 -17.21
N SER A 103 2.27 12.24 -16.62
CA SER A 103 3.64 12.53 -17.07
C SER A 103 4.60 11.36 -16.86
N PHE A 104 4.30 10.49 -15.93
CA PHE A 104 5.01 9.24 -15.67
C PHE A 104 4.09 8.06 -15.96
N ASP A 105 4.62 6.98 -16.46
CA ASP A 105 3.88 5.74 -16.70
C ASP A 105 3.71 4.92 -15.42
N MET A 106 4.67 5.06 -14.50
CA MET A 106 4.65 4.41 -13.18
C MET A 106 5.20 5.32 -12.10
N MET A 107 4.74 5.10 -10.87
CA MET A 107 5.25 5.75 -9.66
C MET A 107 5.65 4.68 -8.65
N CYS A 108 6.89 4.79 -8.12
CA CYS A 108 7.44 3.88 -7.13
C CYS A 108 7.70 4.65 -5.83
N GLU A 109 7.07 4.27 -4.73
CA GLU A 109 7.47 4.76 -3.41
C GLU A 109 8.57 3.87 -2.86
N VAL A 110 9.65 4.48 -2.42
CA VAL A 110 10.85 3.79 -1.95
C VAL A 110 11.25 4.28 -0.55
N VAL A 111 11.73 3.33 0.27
CA VAL A 111 12.21 3.60 1.62
C VAL A 111 13.59 2.96 1.77
N VAL A 112 14.62 3.78 1.95
CA VAL A 112 16.01 3.32 1.96
C VAL A 112 16.83 3.96 3.11
N PRO A 113 17.91 3.31 3.58
CA PRO A 113 18.67 3.80 4.72
C PRO A 113 19.41 5.13 4.45
N ASP A 114 19.87 5.39 3.22
CA ASP A 114 20.72 6.53 2.91
C ASP A 114 20.68 6.95 1.43
N ASP A 115 21.39 8.05 1.11
CA ASP A 115 21.47 8.60 -0.25
C ASP A 115 22.22 7.68 -1.21
N THR A 116 23.21 6.93 -0.73
CA THR A 116 23.96 5.98 -1.57
C THR A 116 23.06 4.85 -2.03
N THR A 117 22.27 4.32 -1.12
CA THR A 117 21.28 3.27 -1.44
C THR A 117 20.21 3.80 -2.40
N LEU A 118 19.72 5.04 -2.21
CA LEU A 118 18.77 5.67 -3.11
C LEU A 118 19.35 5.83 -4.53
N LEU A 119 20.59 6.28 -4.64
CA LEU A 119 21.28 6.42 -5.93
C LEU A 119 21.43 5.07 -6.62
N ASN A 120 21.86 4.05 -5.89
CA ASN A 120 22.03 2.69 -6.42
C ASN A 120 20.69 2.11 -6.88
N LEU A 121 19.62 2.28 -6.09
CA LEU A 121 18.27 1.84 -6.47
C LEU A 121 17.79 2.55 -7.73
N THR A 122 17.94 3.88 -7.80
CA THR A 122 17.58 4.66 -8.99
C THR A 122 18.33 4.19 -10.23
N ASN A 123 19.62 3.88 -10.11
CA ASN A 123 20.41 3.34 -11.23
C ASN A 123 19.94 1.94 -11.66
N ARG A 124 19.56 1.08 -10.70
CA ARG A 124 18.99 -0.23 -10.99
C ARG A 124 17.64 -0.12 -11.71
N ILE A 125 16.79 0.82 -11.29
CA ILE A 125 15.50 1.10 -11.96
C ILE A 125 15.76 1.57 -13.40
N ARG A 126 16.72 2.48 -13.61
CA ARG A 126 17.10 2.96 -14.96
C ARG A 126 17.63 1.86 -15.86
N ALA A 127 18.23 0.82 -15.30
CA ALA A 127 18.78 -0.32 -16.04
C ALA A 127 17.69 -1.34 -16.48
N VAL A 128 16.44 -1.20 -15.99
CA VAL A 128 15.34 -2.05 -16.42
C VAL A 128 15.02 -1.77 -17.89
N THR A 129 15.02 -2.79 -18.69
CA THR A 129 14.72 -2.69 -20.13
C THR A 129 13.35 -2.05 -20.35
N GLY A 130 13.29 -0.99 -21.16
CA GLY A 130 12.07 -0.23 -21.44
C GLY A 130 11.89 1.02 -20.56
N VAL A 131 12.68 1.19 -19.50
CA VAL A 131 12.75 2.47 -18.76
C VAL A 131 13.53 3.48 -19.58
N THR A 132 12.95 4.65 -19.83
CA THR A 132 13.56 5.72 -20.63
C THR A 132 14.02 6.90 -19.78
N ASN A 133 13.32 7.19 -18.68
CA ASN A 133 13.65 8.29 -17.77
C ASN A 133 13.12 7.99 -16.36
N THR A 134 13.78 8.57 -15.35
CA THR A 134 13.32 8.58 -13.97
C THR A 134 13.49 9.96 -13.37
N GLU A 135 12.53 10.35 -12.52
CA GLU A 135 12.62 11.57 -11.71
C GLU A 135 12.35 11.20 -10.25
N THR A 136 13.23 11.65 -9.35
CA THR A 136 13.17 11.28 -7.93
C THR A 136 12.73 12.47 -7.09
N PHE A 137 11.63 12.32 -6.36
CA PHE A 137 11.05 13.30 -5.45
C PHE A 137 11.33 12.86 -4.02
N ILE A 138 12.38 13.43 -3.41
CA ILE A 138 12.74 13.12 -2.01
C ILE A 138 11.73 13.77 -1.07
N TYR A 139 11.22 13.01 -0.10
CA TYR A 139 10.32 13.54 0.92
C TYR A 139 11.10 14.36 1.94
N LEU A 140 10.80 15.65 1.99
CA LEU A 140 11.41 16.57 2.95
C LEU A 140 10.67 16.56 4.29
N SER A 141 9.35 16.38 4.25
CA SER A 141 8.48 16.32 5.42
C SER A 141 7.22 15.54 5.11
N LEU A 142 6.84 14.64 6.01
CA LEU A 142 5.55 13.97 5.97
C LEU A 142 4.55 14.81 6.78
N VAL A 143 3.64 15.49 6.08
CA VAL A 143 2.67 16.40 6.69
C VAL A 143 1.41 15.67 7.16
N LYS A 144 0.98 14.66 6.38
CA LYS A 144 -0.20 13.85 6.69
C LYS A 144 -0.07 12.46 6.09
N GLN A 145 -0.37 11.46 6.89
CA GLN A 145 -0.54 10.08 6.45
C GLN A 145 -1.71 9.45 7.22
N THR A 146 -2.72 9.00 6.51
CA THR A 146 -3.89 8.30 7.08
C THR A 146 -4.13 7.02 6.32
N TYR A 147 -4.72 6.04 7.00
CA TYR A 147 -5.02 4.72 6.41
C TYR A 147 -6.54 4.45 6.37
N GLU A 148 -7.36 5.48 6.61
CA GLU A 148 -8.81 5.43 6.64
C GLU A 148 -9.38 5.64 5.22
N TRP A 149 -9.24 4.64 4.34
CA TRP A 149 -9.65 4.76 2.94
C TRP A 149 -11.00 4.07 2.71
N GLY A 150 -11.95 4.82 2.14
CA GLY A 150 -13.14 4.23 1.49
C GLY A 150 -14.23 3.65 2.41
N ALA A 151 -14.22 3.91 3.71
CA ALA A 151 -15.26 3.46 4.63
C ALA A 151 -16.42 4.47 4.80
N HIS A 152 -16.31 5.67 4.19
CA HIS A 152 -17.32 6.76 4.26
C HIS A 152 -18.44 6.54 3.28
#